data_d62345a969e4cd86bef761195dc47dad
#
_entry.id   d62345a969e4cd86bef761195dc47dad
#
_cell.length_a   1.000
_cell.length_b   1.000
_cell.length_c   1.000
_cell.angle_alpha   90.00
_cell.angle_beta   90.00
_cell.angle_gamma   90.00
#
_symmetry.space_group_name_H-M   'P 1'
#
loop_
_entity.id
_entity.type
_entity.pdbx_description
1 polymer ?
#
loop_
_entity_poly.entity_id
_entity_poly.type
_entity_poly.pdbx_seq_one_letter_code
_entity_poly.pdbx_strand_id
1 'polypeptide(L)'
;MTPEEKYRDLYEQMYELCEEQGWGDPFSYARSREIYMAGLLGHKVADDYAGEDAIDEDGGCEYKSTIGKNVNGTYNGISVQDTWEDQCRYIVEDKIGKYENHYYARFDGGRVAEVWKLDANNVLKILLPKIKKQFDEGTSHKKDPRIGVSISTKQIKEYGERIR
;
A
#
# COMPACT_ATOMS: atom_id res chain seq x y z
N MET A 1 -3.59 25.14 -29.15
CA MET A 1 -3.77 24.58 -27.78
C MET A 1 -2.65 25.10 -26.88
N THR A 2 -3.00 25.79 -25.80
CA THR A 2 -2.03 26.20 -24.81
C THR A 2 -1.56 25.02 -23.95
N PRO A 3 -0.43 25.13 -23.24
CA PRO A 3 -0.01 24.12 -22.28
C PRO A 3 -1.06 23.82 -21.21
N GLU A 4 -1.79 24.84 -20.76
CA GLU A 4 -2.86 24.71 -19.76
C GLU A 4 -4.05 23.93 -20.31
N GLU A 5 -4.44 24.18 -21.55
CA GLU A 5 -5.50 23.44 -22.23
C GLU A 5 -5.11 21.98 -22.41
N LYS A 6 -3.86 21.74 -22.81
CA LYS A 6 -3.33 20.38 -22.93
C LYS A 6 -3.31 19.64 -21.58
N TYR A 7 -2.91 20.33 -20.52
CA TYR A 7 -2.92 19.74 -19.16
C TYR A 7 -4.34 19.36 -18.74
N ARG A 8 -5.31 20.26 -18.98
CA ARG A 8 -6.72 19.97 -18.69
C ARG A 8 -7.22 18.75 -19.44
N ASP A 9 -6.93 18.64 -20.73
CA ASP A 9 -7.34 17.51 -21.55
C ASP A 9 -6.75 16.19 -21.05
N LEU A 10 -5.48 16.17 -20.67
CA LEU A 10 -4.84 14.99 -20.09
C LEU A 10 -5.45 14.60 -18.72
N TYR A 11 -5.79 15.59 -17.93
CA TYR A 11 -6.44 15.41 -16.63
C TYR A 11 -7.83 14.74 -16.80
N GLU A 12 -8.63 15.28 -17.73
CA GLU A 12 -9.95 14.74 -18.06
C GLU A 12 -9.84 13.31 -18.62
N GLN A 13 -8.90 13.04 -19.52
CA GLN A 13 -8.66 11.71 -20.08
C GLN A 13 -8.27 10.69 -19.00
N MET A 14 -7.44 11.09 -18.04
CA MET A 14 -7.09 10.23 -16.91
C MET A 14 -8.31 9.85 -16.07
N TYR A 15 -9.16 10.83 -15.78
CA TYR A 15 -10.39 10.62 -15.03
C TYR A 15 -11.37 9.71 -15.78
N GLU A 16 -11.61 9.97 -17.06
CA GLU A 16 -12.50 9.18 -17.92
C GLU A 16 -12.03 7.72 -18.01
N LEU A 17 -10.74 7.48 -18.20
CA LEU A 17 -10.18 6.14 -18.21
C LEU A 17 -10.47 5.38 -16.91
N CYS A 18 -10.32 6.05 -15.78
CA CYS A 18 -10.61 5.44 -14.48
C CYS A 18 -12.11 5.14 -14.30
N GLU A 19 -12.98 6.00 -14.78
CA GLU A 19 -14.43 5.72 -14.78
C GLU A 19 -14.78 4.51 -15.65
N GLU A 20 -14.27 4.47 -16.87
CA GLU A 20 -14.49 3.35 -17.80
C GLU A 20 -14.03 2.01 -17.25
N GLN A 21 -12.92 2.00 -16.51
CA GLN A 21 -12.34 0.79 -15.94
C GLN A 21 -12.88 0.44 -14.55
N GLY A 22 -13.66 1.32 -13.92
CA GLY A 22 -14.14 1.12 -12.56
C GLY A 22 -13.04 1.22 -11.48
N TRP A 23 -12.00 2.03 -11.74
CA TRP A 23 -10.86 2.16 -10.83
C TRP A 23 -11.02 3.23 -9.73
N GLY A 24 -12.14 3.96 -9.73
CA GLY A 24 -12.38 5.06 -8.81
C GLY A 24 -11.66 6.35 -9.21
N ASP A 25 -11.62 7.32 -8.29
CA ASP A 25 -11.01 8.62 -8.52
C ASP A 25 -9.47 8.54 -8.48
N PRO A 26 -8.77 8.78 -9.61
CA PRO A 26 -7.31 8.72 -9.64
C PRO A 26 -6.63 9.80 -8.81
N PHE A 27 -7.34 10.87 -8.47
CA PHE A 27 -6.79 12.02 -7.73
C PHE A 27 -6.96 11.88 -6.21
N SER A 28 -7.64 10.82 -5.74
CA SER A 28 -7.83 10.54 -4.31
C SER A 28 -6.71 9.68 -3.75
N TYR A 29 -6.13 10.10 -2.61
CA TYR A 29 -5.08 9.36 -1.89
C TYR A 29 -3.92 8.96 -2.81
N ALA A 30 -3.52 7.69 -2.77
CA ALA A 30 -2.44 7.14 -3.59
C ALA A 30 -2.94 6.49 -4.90
N ARG A 31 -4.21 6.62 -5.26
CA ARG A 31 -4.83 5.84 -6.34
C ARG A 31 -4.12 5.96 -7.68
N SER A 32 -3.72 7.16 -8.10
CA SER A 32 -2.98 7.33 -9.37
C SER A 32 -1.62 6.62 -9.35
N ARG A 33 -0.94 6.59 -8.19
CA ARG A 33 0.32 5.87 -8.05
C ARG A 33 0.13 4.35 -8.05
N GLU A 34 -0.96 3.86 -7.46
CA GLU A 34 -1.31 2.43 -7.50
C GLU A 34 -1.58 1.96 -8.94
N ILE A 35 -2.34 2.73 -9.70
CA ILE A 35 -2.61 2.45 -11.12
C ILE A 35 -1.30 2.47 -11.92
N TYR A 36 -0.45 3.46 -11.68
CA TYR A 36 0.87 3.54 -12.31
C TYR A 36 1.74 2.33 -11.99
N MET A 37 1.77 1.92 -10.72
CA MET A 37 2.53 0.75 -10.28
C MET A 37 2.03 -0.52 -10.96
N ALA A 38 0.72 -0.71 -11.05
CA ALA A 38 0.14 -1.87 -11.74
C ALA A 38 0.59 -1.91 -13.21
N GLY A 39 0.52 -0.80 -13.92
CA GLY A 39 1.01 -0.70 -15.29
C GLY A 39 2.50 -1.00 -15.43
N LEU A 40 3.32 -0.48 -14.52
CA LEU A 40 4.77 -0.70 -14.50
C LEU A 40 5.15 -2.16 -14.23
N LEU A 41 4.41 -2.81 -13.33
CA LEU A 41 4.71 -4.17 -12.86
C LEU A 41 4.02 -5.26 -13.68
N GLY A 42 3.15 -4.90 -14.61
CA GLY A 42 2.36 -5.85 -15.39
C GLY A 42 1.25 -6.52 -14.59
N HIS A 43 0.81 -5.88 -13.53
CA HIS A 43 -0.31 -6.32 -12.70
C HIS A 43 -1.64 -5.74 -13.23
N LYS A 44 -2.73 -6.29 -12.75
CA LYS A 44 -4.06 -5.76 -13.01
C LYS A 44 -4.51 -4.92 -11.82
N VAL A 45 -5.02 -3.71 -12.08
CA VAL A 45 -5.63 -2.89 -11.03
C VAL A 45 -6.86 -3.63 -10.48
N ALA A 46 -6.97 -3.73 -9.17
CA ALA A 46 -8.13 -4.33 -8.55
C ALA A 46 -9.37 -3.45 -8.74
N ASP A 47 -10.52 -4.09 -8.82
CA ASP A 47 -11.80 -3.38 -8.83
C ASP A 47 -11.93 -2.58 -7.53
N ASP A 48 -12.62 -1.46 -7.64
CA ASP A 48 -12.76 -0.49 -6.58
C ASP A 48 -13.23 -1.13 -5.25
N TYR A 49 -12.55 -0.81 -4.16
CA TYR A 49 -12.90 -1.15 -2.77
C TYR A 49 -12.95 -2.65 -2.40
N ALA A 50 -12.34 -3.53 -3.19
CA ALA A 50 -12.26 -4.96 -2.86
C ALA A 50 -11.25 -5.29 -1.74
N GLY A 51 -10.48 -4.29 -1.31
CA GLY A 51 -9.47 -4.42 -0.25
C GLY A 51 -8.04 -4.51 -0.76
N GLU A 52 -7.78 -5.23 -1.83
CA GLU A 52 -6.49 -5.25 -2.52
C GLU A 52 -6.33 -4.03 -3.43
N ASP A 53 -5.07 -3.65 -3.68
CA ASP A 53 -4.74 -2.56 -4.60
C ASP A 53 -4.61 -3.03 -6.05
N ALA A 54 -4.07 -4.22 -6.22
CA ALA A 54 -3.87 -4.85 -7.53
C ALA A 54 -3.90 -6.37 -7.41
N ILE A 55 -3.83 -7.03 -8.56
CA ILE A 55 -3.77 -8.48 -8.68
C ILE A 55 -2.50 -8.81 -9.45
N ASP A 56 -1.61 -9.56 -8.82
CA ASP A 56 -0.42 -10.13 -9.42
C ASP A 56 -0.62 -11.62 -9.75
N GLU A 57 0.45 -12.34 -10.07
CA GLU A 57 0.40 -13.77 -10.39
C GLU A 57 -0.05 -14.66 -9.23
N ASP A 58 0.10 -14.20 -7.99
CA ASP A 58 -0.25 -14.94 -6.77
C ASP A 58 -1.60 -14.51 -6.18
N GLY A 59 -2.28 -13.57 -6.81
CA GLY A 59 -3.58 -13.07 -6.36
C GLY A 59 -3.56 -11.59 -5.96
N GLY A 60 -4.45 -11.20 -5.05
CA GLY A 60 -4.50 -9.83 -4.55
C GLY A 60 -3.20 -9.42 -3.85
N CYS A 61 -2.72 -8.21 -4.12
CA CYS A 61 -1.51 -7.67 -3.52
C CYS A 61 -1.72 -6.27 -2.97
N GLU A 62 -0.81 -5.85 -2.10
CA GLU A 62 -0.81 -4.56 -1.44
C GLU A 62 0.29 -3.67 -2.00
N TYR A 63 -0.04 -2.42 -2.26
CA TYR A 63 0.89 -1.40 -2.70
C TYR A 63 1.11 -0.34 -1.62
N LYS A 64 2.36 0.03 -1.43
CA LYS A 64 2.75 1.21 -0.63
C LYS A 64 3.63 2.10 -1.50
N SER A 65 3.32 3.38 -1.52
CA SER A 65 4.10 4.35 -2.27
C SER A 65 4.52 5.52 -1.40
N THR A 66 5.73 5.98 -1.61
CA THR A 66 6.28 7.17 -0.96
C THR A 66 6.82 8.14 -1.97
N ILE A 67 6.78 9.43 -1.63
CA ILE A 67 7.42 10.51 -2.38
C ILE A 67 8.53 11.04 -1.49
N GLY A 68 9.75 11.03 -1.97
CA GLY A 68 10.89 11.50 -1.19
C GLY A 68 12.15 10.68 -1.39
N LYS A 69 13.04 10.74 -0.39
CA LYS A 69 14.40 10.16 -0.49
C LYS A 69 14.48 8.69 -0.09
N ASN A 70 13.53 8.20 0.70
CA ASN A 70 13.60 6.88 1.31
C ASN A 70 12.32 6.09 1.07
N VAL A 71 12.48 4.85 0.65
CA VAL A 71 11.37 3.90 0.53
C VAL A 71 10.93 3.43 1.92
N ASN A 72 9.64 3.43 2.18
CA ASN A 72 9.05 2.88 3.41
C ASN A 72 7.61 2.44 3.13
N GLY A 73 6.99 1.82 4.12
CA GLY A 73 5.58 1.44 4.04
C GLY A 73 4.90 1.61 5.38
N THR A 74 3.72 2.21 5.38
CA THR A 74 2.93 2.45 6.59
C THR A 74 1.60 1.71 6.50
N TYR A 75 1.24 1.03 7.59
CA TYR A 75 0.00 0.28 7.76
C TYR A 75 -0.78 0.90 8.91
N ASN A 76 -1.75 1.73 8.58
CA ASN A 76 -2.60 2.44 9.53
C ASN A 76 -3.98 1.81 9.63
N GLY A 77 -4.75 2.26 10.61
CA GLY A 77 -6.15 1.91 10.75
C GLY A 77 -6.39 0.45 11.12
N ILE A 78 -5.46 -0.17 11.84
CA ILE A 78 -5.59 -1.53 12.33
C ILE A 78 -6.46 -1.53 13.58
N SER A 79 -7.65 -2.11 13.49
CA SER A 79 -8.58 -2.19 14.61
C SER A 79 -8.04 -3.08 15.73
N VAL A 80 -8.13 -2.60 16.97
CA VAL A 80 -7.71 -3.35 18.15
C VAL A 80 -8.76 -4.40 18.48
N GLN A 81 -8.32 -5.64 18.66
CA GLN A 81 -9.16 -6.76 19.06
C GLN A 81 -9.11 -6.99 20.57
N ASP A 82 -10.01 -7.82 21.10
CA ASP A 82 -10.13 -8.05 22.55
C ASP A 82 -8.92 -8.81 23.12
N THR A 83 -8.41 -9.79 22.39
CA THR A 83 -7.27 -10.61 22.81
C THR A 83 -6.15 -10.55 21.80
N TRP A 84 -4.93 -10.85 22.24
CA TRP A 84 -3.78 -10.93 21.32
C TRP A 84 -3.96 -12.03 20.27
N GLU A 85 -4.57 -13.15 20.64
CA GLU A 85 -4.87 -14.23 19.71
C GLU A 85 -5.82 -13.77 18.60
N ASP A 86 -6.88 -13.07 18.95
CA ASP A 86 -7.81 -12.47 17.97
C ASP A 86 -7.13 -11.38 17.14
N GLN A 87 -6.26 -10.58 17.76
CA GLN A 87 -5.47 -9.57 17.05
C GLN A 87 -4.57 -10.19 16.00
N CYS A 88 -3.85 -11.26 16.33
CA CYS A 88 -3.01 -12.00 15.39
C CYS A 88 -3.83 -12.56 14.24
N ARG A 89 -4.95 -13.19 14.54
CA ARG A 89 -5.83 -13.76 13.51
C ARG A 89 -6.33 -12.70 12.55
N TYR A 90 -6.76 -11.57 13.07
CA TYR A 90 -7.22 -10.43 12.28
C TYR A 90 -6.12 -9.90 11.34
N ILE A 91 -4.89 -9.76 11.85
CA ILE A 91 -3.75 -9.29 11.04
C ILE A 91 -3.38 -10.31 9.95
N VAL A 92 -3.35 -11.59 10.28
CA VAL A 92 -2.89 -12.64 9.37
C VAL A 92 -3.95 -13.00 8.32
N GLU A 93 -5.21 -13.08 8.71
CA GLU A 93 -6.28 -13.59 7.84
C GLU A 93 -7.05 -12.48 7.13
N ASP A 94 -7.27 -11.32 7.77
CA ASP A 94 -8.19 -10.30 7.27
C ASP A 94 -7.52 -9.01 6.79
N LYS A 95 -6.29 -8.75 7.20
CA LYS A 95 -5.59 -7.50 6.88
C LYS A 95 -4.29 -7.74 6.11
N ILE A 96 -3.19 -7.77 6.79
CA ILE A 96 -1.85 -7.74 6.19
C ILE A 96 -1.48 -9.08 5.57
N GLY A 97 -1.64 -10.17 6.31
CA GLY A 97 -1.27 -11.52 5.87
C GLY A 97 -2.17 -12.10 4.80
N LYS A 98 -3.28 -11.46 4.50
CA LYS A 98 -4.21 -11.81 3.44
C LYS A 98 -3.57 -11.72 2.05
N TYR A 99 -2.60 -10.82 1.86
CA TYR A 99 -1.92 -10.60 0.60
C TYR A 99 -0.57 -11.31 0.58
N GLU A 100 -0.36 -12.19 -0.40
CA GLU A 100 0.90 -12.93 -0.55
C GLU A 100 2.09 -12.00 -0.76
N ASN A 101 1.91 -10.95 -1.56
CA ASN A 101 2.97 -10.01 -1.91
C ASN A 101 2.60 -8.57 -1.57
N HIS A 102 3.59 -7.84 -1.04
CA HIS A 102 3.53 -6.42 -0.76
C HIS A 102 4.62 -5.71 -1.55
N TYR A 103 4.27 -4.61 -2.21
CA TYR A 103 5.17 -3.84 -3.06
C TYR A 103 5.34 -2.43 -2.50
N TYR A 104 6.58 -2.00 -2.44
CA TYR A 104 6.96 -0.68 -1.91
C TYR A 104 7.67 0.10 -2.99
N ALA A 105 7.06 1.19 -3.45
CA ALA A 105 7.60 2.06 -4.47
C ALA A 105 8.01 3.40 -3.89
N ARG A 106 9.14 3.91 -4.35
CA ARG A 106 9.53 5.29 -4.10
C ARG A 106 9.44 6.07 -5.41
N PHE A 107 8.71 7.16 -5.34
CA PHE A 107 8.55 8.10 -6.44
C PHE A 107 9.47 9.31 -6.23
N ASP A 108 10.18 9.66 -7.28
CA ASP A 108 10.93 10.92 -7.39
C ASP A 108 10.15 11.83 -8.33
N GLY A 109 9.40 12.76 -7.77
CA GLY A 109 8.39 13.49 -8.52
C GLY A 109 7.32 12.55 -9.07
N GLY A 110 7.08 12.60 -10.37
CA GLY A 110 6.08 11.75 -11.03
C GLY A 110 6.60 10.41 -11.54
N ARG A 111 7.84 10.04 -11.21
CA ARG A 111 8.49 8.83 -11.73
C ARG A 111 8.92 7.90 -10.62
N VAL A 112 8.78 6.60 -10.87
CA VAL A 112 9.29 5.57 -9.94
C VAL A 112 10.80 5.54 -9.97
N ALA A 113 11.43 5.66 -8.80
CA ALA A 113 12.88 5.53 -8.62
C ALA A 113 13.27 4.09 -8.24
N GLU A 114 12.46 3.42 -7.45
CA GLU A 114 12.71 2.04 -7.03
C GLU A 114 11.41 1.35 -6.62
N VAL A 115 11.34 0.04 -6.80
CA VAL A 115 10.26 -0.83 -6.29
C VAL A 115 10.86 -2.06 -5.65
N TRP A 116 10.38 -2.37 -4.46
CA TRP A 116 10.76 -3.53 -3.65
C TRP A 116 9.55 -4.43 -3.40
N LYS A 117 9.79 -5.73 -3.32
CA LYS A 117 8.77 -6.74 -3.03
C LYS A 117 9.14 -7.48 -1.75
N LEU A 118 8.16 -7.61 -0.84
CA LEU A 118 8.25 -8.49 0.32
C LEU A 118 7.08 -9.46 0.28
N ASP A 119 7.32 -10.73 0.66
CA ASP A 119 6.23 -11.66 0.87
C ASP A 119 5.53 -11.43 2.23
N ALA A 120 4.34 -11.98 2.38
CA ALA A 120 3.53 -11.83 3.59
C ALA A 120 4.27 -12.30 4.85
N ASN A 121 5.04 -13.37 4.77
CA ASN A 121 5.78 -13.91 5.92
C ASN A 121 6.80 -12.91 6.45
N ASN A 122 7.56 -12.27 5.56
CA ASN A 122 8.52 -11.23 5.93
C ASN A 122 7.84 -9.98 6.47
N VAL A 123 6.75 -9.56 5.84
CA VAL A 123 5.96 -8.41 6.33
C VAL A 123 5.45 -8.66 7.74
N LEU A 124 4.86 -9.81 8.00
CA LEU A 124 4.34 -10.20 9.32
C LEU A 124 5.46 -10.33 10.35
N LYS A 125 6.60 -10.91 9.99
CA LYS A 125 7.78 -11.01 10.84
C LYS A 125 8.26 -9.64 11.34
N ILE A 126 8.21 -8.63 10.48
CA ILE A 126 8.60 -7.27 10.81
C ILE A 126 7.53 -6.56 11.65
N LEU A 127 6.26 -6.70 11.27
CA LEU A 127 5.18 -5.87 11.83
C LEU A 127 4.57 -6.43 13.11
N LEU A 128 4.45 -7.76 13.26
CA LEU A 128 3.80 -8.33 14.44
C LEU A 128 4.42 -7.91 15.77
N PRO A 129 5.77 -7.84 15.93
CA PRO A 129 6.36 -7.34 17.16
C PRO A 129 6.00 -5.87 17.44
N LYS A 130 5.90 -5.05 16.41
CA LYS A 130 5.52 -3.62 16.52
C LYS A 130 4.05 -3.47 16.91
N ILE A 131 3.19 -4.29 16.33
CA ILE A 131 1.76 -4.34 16.66
C ILE A 131 1.57 -4.84 18.09
N LYS A 132 2.29 -5.88 18.51
CA LYS A 132 2.26 -6.43 19.86
C LYS A 132 2.60 -5.39 20.91
N LYS A 133 3.62 -4.59 20.66
CA LYS A 133 4.02 -3.50 21.56
C LYS A 133 2.87 -2.52 21.76
N GLN A 134 2.25 -2.04 20.68
CA GLN A 134 1.12 -1.11 20.79
C GLN A 134 -0.10 -1.75 21.44
N PHE A 135 -0.38 -3.02 21.14
CA PHE A 135 -1.46 -3.77 21.75
C PHE A 135 -1.29 -3.88 23.27
N ASP A 136 -0.10 -4.22 23.75
CA ASP A 136 0.21 -4.36 25.19
C ASP A 136 0.19 -3.03 25.93
N GLU A 137 0.69 -1.96 25.30
CA GLU A 137 0.67 -0.60 25.87
C GLU A 137 -0.74 0.00 25.91
N GLY A 138 -1.64 -0.48 25.05
CA GLY A 138 -2.95 0.11 24.83
C GLY A 138 -2.91 1.35 23.93
N THR A 139 -4.02 1.66 23.30
CA THR A 139 -4.13 2.74 22.33
C THR A 139 -5.20 3.79 22.69
N SER A 140 -5.90 3.62 23.80
CA SER A 140 -7.02 4.49 24.22
C SER A 140 -6.62 5.95 24.45
N HIS A 141 -5.34 6.21 24.74
CA HIS A 141 -4.77 7.55 24.93
C HIS A 141 -4.53 8.30 23.61
N LYS A 142 -4.56 7.60 22.50
CA LYS A 142 -4.33 8.18 21.16
C LYS A 142 -5.58 8.86 20.63
N LYS A 143 -5.42 9.90 19.83
CA LYS A 143 -6.51 10.55 19.12
C LYS A 143 -7.23 9.56 18.19
N ASP A 144 -6.47 8.76 17.43
CA ASP A 144 -6.96 7.60 16.70
C ASP A 144 -6.54 6.34 17.47
N PRO A 145 -7.48 5.60 18.09
CA PRO A 145 -7.15 4.45 18.94
C PRO A 145 -6.72 3.20 18.16
N ARG A 146 -6.74 3.25 16.83
CA ARG A 146 -6.28 2.14 15.99
C ARG A 146 -4.75 2.06 15.99
N ILE A 147 -4.24 0.87 15.70
CA ILE A 147 -2.81 0.63 15.60
C ILE A 147 -2.29 1.09 14.23
N GLY A 148 -1.14 1.76 14.25
CA GLY A 148 -0.39 2.14 13.06
C GLY A 148 1.06 1.72 13.20
N VAL A 149 1.60 1.03 12.19
CA VAL A 149 2.98 0.52 12.16
C VAL A 149 3.61 0.74 10.80
N SER A 150 4.94 0.79 10.77
CA SER A 150 5.69 1.03 9.54
C SER A 150 6.81 0.02 9.36
N ILE A 151 7.10 -0.27 8.10
CA ILE A 151 8.31 -0.96 7.67
C ILE A 151 9.32 0.12 7.25
N SER A 152 10.49 0.08 7.85
CA SER A 152 11.56 1.06 7.56
C SER A 152 12.28 0.74 6.25
N THR A 153 12.97 1.75 5.72
CA THR A 153 13.86 1.60 4.56
C THR A 153 14.86 0.46 4.76
N LYS A 154 15.48 0.39 5.93
CA LYS A 154 16.44 -0.67 6.26
C LYS A 154 15.80 -2.06 6.21
N GLN A 155 14.61 -2.20 6.78
CA GLN A 155 13.89 -3.49 6.79
C GLN A 155 13.44 -3.91 5.38
N ILE A 156 12.98 -2.98 4.57
CA ILE A 156 12.62 -3.25 3.17
C ILE A 156 13.83 -3.78 2.40
N LYS A 157 14.99 -3.12 2.54
CA LYS A 157 16.22 -3.52 1.85
C LYS A 157 16.81 -4.82 2.37
N GLU A 158 16.65 -5.11 3.65
CA GLU A 158 17.15 -6.34 4.27
C GLU A 158 16.32 -7.57 3.87
N TYR A 159 15.01 -7.45 3.89
CA TYR A 159 14.08 -8.57 3.68
C TYR A 159 13.44 -8.60 2.29
N GLY A 160 13.54 -7.54 1.54
CA GLY A 160 12.88 -7.40 0.25
C GLY A 160 13.77 -7.72 -0.94
N GLU A 161 13.12 -7.92 -2.07
CA GLU A 161 13.74 -8.04 -3.38
C GLU A 161 13.50 -6.76 -4.17
N ARG A 162 14.55 -6.14 -4.67
CA ARG A 162 14.41 -5.00 -5.58
C ARG A 162 14.03 -5.50 -6.97
N ILE A 163 12.90 -5.04 -7.48
CA ILE A 163 12.36 -5.47 -8.77
C ILE A 163 12.40 -4.38 -9.85
N ARG A 164 12.67 -3.12 -9.48
CA ARG A 164 12.89 -2.00 -10.39
C ARG A 164 13.95 -1.04 -9.83
#